data_c2624f1f8c55bb699a56f20ff5f3b3c3
#
_entry.id   c2624f1f8c55bb699a56f20ff5f3b3c3
#
_cell.length_a   1.000
_cell.length_b   1.000
_cell.length_c   1.000
_cell.angle_alpha   90.00
_cell.angle_beta   90.00
_cell.angle_gamma   90.00
#
_symmetry.space_group_name_H-M   'P 1'
#
loop_
_entity.id
_entity.type
_entity.pdbx_description
1 polymer ?
#
loop_
_entity_poly.entity_id
_entity_poly.type
_entity_poly.pdbx_seq_one_letter_code
_entity_poly.pdbx_strand_id
1 'polypeptide(L)'
;VKNIKEPVRVYRMRIGPEAATPSVREEKAGPKRKQKATLAIVAILVVATGAWAIWNFYFRPPPIEPASVEKMAYPLPDKPSIAVLPFANMSDDPQQEYFVDGITNDIITALSEFKFIFIIASTSSFAYKGKPVKVQEVSEELGVRYVLEGSVQRTGDRMRINAQLIDATTGKHLWAERYDREAKR
;
A
#
# COMPACT_ATOMS: atom_id res chain seq x y z
N VAL A 1 71.09 -26.45 -59.83
CA VAL A 1 70.33 -25.20 -59.62
C VAL A 1 71.05 -24.40 -58.56
N LYS A 2 71.66 -23.30 -58.92
CA LYS A 2 72.39 -22.40 -58.07
C LYS A 2 71.46 -21.42 -57.35
N ASN A 3 71.77 -21.25 -56.09
CA ASN A 3 71.35 -20.06 -55.32
C ASN A 3 70.00 -20.19 -54.52
N ILE A 4 69.96 -21.00 -53.45
CA ILE A 4 69.02 -20.82 -52.36
C ILE A 4 69.88 -20.48 -51.15
N LYS A 5 69.74 -19.23 -50.64
CA LYS A 5 70.55 -18.67 -49.54
C LYS A 5 69.95 -18.97 -48.13
N GLU A 6 68.87 -19.67 -48.08
CA GLU A 6 68.27 -20.02 -46.79
C GLU A 6 67.90 -21.52 -46.71
N PRO A 7 68.20 -22.21 -45.63
CA PRO A 7 67.85 -23.64 -45.48
C PRO A 7 66.34 -23.83 -45.34
N VAL A 8 65.75 -24.52 -46.31
CA VAL A 8 64.35 -24.94 -46.24
C VAL A 8 64.24 -26.09 -45.22
N ARG A 9 63.50 -25.87 -44.13
CA ARG A 9 63.17 -26.92 -43.19
C ARG A 9 62.10 -27.84 -43.78
N VAL A 10 62.51 -29.05 -44.15
CA VAL A 10 61.57 -30.11 -44.59
C VAL A 10 61.06 -30.86 -43.36
N TYR A 11 59.77 -30.80 -43.13
CA TYR A 11 59.14 -31.63 -42.12
C TYR A 11 58.65 -32.93 -42.75
N ARG A 12 59.14 -34.07 -42.21
CA ARG A 12 58.70 -35.41 -42.62
C ARG A 12 57.45 -35.73 -41.79
N MET A 13 56.27 -35.71 -42.39
CA MET A 13 55.10 -36.31 -41.74
C MET A 13 55.19 -37.82 -41.75
N ARG A 14 55.23 -38.42 -40.58
CA ARG A 14 54.98 -39.85 -40.40
C ARG A 14 53.50 -40.06 -40.33
N ILE A 15 52.91 -40.68 -41.35
CA ILE A 15 51.56 -41.23 -41.30
C ILE A 15 51.66 -42.61 -40.69
N GLY A 16 51.49 -42.69 -39.39
CA GLY A 16 51.33 -43.98 -38.66
C GLY A 16 49.86 -44.23 -38.42
N PRO A 17 49.43 -45.49 -38.30
CA PRO A 17 48.03 -45.86 -38.12
C PRO A 17 47.48 -45.68 -36.72
N GLU A 18 48.08 -44.80 -35.89
CA GLU A 18 47.66 -44.58 -34.53
C GLU A 18 47.56 -43.09 -34.24
N ALA A 19 46.57 -42.47 -34.86
CA ALA A 19 46.07 -41.18 -34.39
C ALA A 19 45.18 -41.43 -33.18
N ALA A 20 45.76 -41.30 -32.00
CA ALA A 20 45.00 -41.20 -30.76
C ALA A 20 44.07 -39.95 -30.91
N THR A 21 42.80 -40.18 -31.04
CA THR A 21 41.76 -39.17 -30.91
C THR A 21 41.94 -38.51 -29.55
N PRO A 22 41.99 -37.15 -29.47
CA PRO A 22 41.90 -36.49 -28.20
C PRO A 22 40.54 -36.85 -27.62
N SER A 23 40.52 -37.61 -26.54
CA SER A 23 39.32 -37.83 -25.76
C SER A 23 38.90 -36.46 -25.22
N VAL A 24 37.91 -35.84 -25.86
CA VAL A 24 37.15 -34.79 -25.26
C VAL A 24 36.49 -35.43 -24.03
N ARG A 25 37.05 -35.15 -22.89
CA ARG A 25 36.49 -35.53 -21.61
C ARG A 25 35.20 -34.70 -21.47
N GLU A 26 34.10 -35.23 -22.00
CA GLU A 26 32.77 -34.77 -21.62
C GLU A 26 32.66 -34.94 -20.11
N GLU A 27 32.86 -33.85 -19.40
CA GLU A 27 32.54 -33.77 -18.00
C GLU A 27 31.03 -33.92 -17.90
N LYS A 28 30.54 -35.15 -17.81
CA LYS A 28 29.15 -35.45 -17.48
C LYS A 28 28.88 -34.84 -16.13
N ALA A 29 28.37 -33.59 -16.13
CA ALA A 29 27.77 -32.99 -14.96
C ALA A 29 26.68 -33.93 -14.46
N GLY A 30 26.99 -34.65 -13.38
CA GLY A 30 26.15 -35.71 -12.87
C GLY A 30 24.75 -35.22 -12.54
N PRO A 31 23.71 -36.05 -12.62
CA PRO A 31 22.30 -35.69 -12.43
C PRO A 31 22.00 -35.05 -11.08
N LYS A 32 22.86 -35.23 -10.08
CA LYS A 32 22.76 -34.66 -8.72
C LYS A 32 22.85 -33.12 -8.66
N ARG A 33 23.55 -32.47 -9.63
CA ARG A 33 23.68 -31.00 -9.63
C ARG A 33 22.42 -30.32 -10.17
N LYS A 34 21.75 -30.92 -11.15
CA LYS A 34 20.48 -30.46 -11.68
C LYS A 34 19.34 -30.61 -10.66
N GLN A 35 19.33 -31.70 -9.88
CA GLN A 35 18.35 -31.92 -8.81
C GLN A 35 18.51 -30.91 -7.66
N LYS A 36 19.73 -30.54 -7.27
CA LYS A 36 19.98 -29.54 -6.25
C LYS A 36 19.52 -28.13 -6.71
N ALA A 37 19.71 -27.80 -7.99
CA ALA A 37 19.28 -26.54 -8.57
C ALA A 37 17.74 -26.47 -8.64
N THR A 38 17.05 -27.54 -9.04
CA THR A 38 15.58 -27.58 -9.05
C THR A 38 15.00 -27.50 -7.64
N LEU A 39 15.57 -28.18 -6.65
CA LEU A 39 15.14 -28.08 -5.26
C LEU A 39 15.34 -26.66 -4.70
N ALA A 40 16.44 -26.00 -5.03
CA ALA A 40 16.67 -24.60 -4.63
C ALA A 40 15.65 -23.64 -5.24
N ILE A 41 15.30 -23.82 -6.51
CA ILE A 41 14.28 -22.99 -7.19
C ILE A 41 12.91 -23.21 -6.54
N VAL A 42 12.53 -24.45 -6.26
CA VAL A 42 11.26 -24.76 -5.59
C VAL A 42 11.22 -24.15 -4.19
N ALA A 43 12.29 -24.25 -3.42
CA ALA A 43 12.39 -23.64 -2.09
C ALA A 43 12.23 -22.10 -2.15
N ILE A 44 12.87 -21.44 -3.12
CA ILE A 44 12.72 -19.98 -3.32
C ILE A 44 11.26 -19.60 -3.69
N LEU A 45 10.62 -20.39 -4.55
CA LEU A 45 9.23 -20.16 -4.92
C LEU A 45 8.29 -20.32 -3.72
N VAL A 46 8.50 -21.34 -2.89
CA VAL A 46 7.70 -21.56 -1.67
C VAL A 46 7.89 -20.39 -0.68
N VAL A 47 9.12 -19.92 -0.49
CA VAL A 47 9.42 -18.78 0.38
C VAL A 47 8.80 -17.49 -0.19
N ALA A 48 8.91 -17.26 -1.50
CA ALA A 48 8.36 -16.09 -2.15
C ALA A 48 6.81 -16.07 -2.11
N THR A 49 6.17 -17.23 -2.35
CA THR A 49 4.70 -17.33 -2.25
C THR A 49 4.23 -17.21 -0.81
N GLY A 50 4.95 -17.76 0.17
CA GLY A 50 4.67 -17.59 1.59
C GLY A 50 4.81 -16.15 2.04
N ALA A 51 5.89 -15.48 1.66
CA ALA A 51 6.10 -14.06 1.96
C ALA A 51 5.03 -13.17 1.29
N TRP A 52 4.67 -13.47 0.03
CA TRP A 52 3.59 -12.77 -0.67
C TRP A 52 2.24 -12.97 0.01
N ALA A 53 1.93 -14.21 0.44
CA ALA A 53 0.68 -14.52 1.16
C ALA A 53 0.61 -13.80 2.51
N ILE A 54 1.72 -13.82 3.28
CA ILE A 54 1.83 -13.09 4.55
C ILE A 54 1.65 -11.59 4.31
N TRP A 55 2.35 -11.02 3.32
CA TRP A 55 2.20 -9.62 2.95
C TRP A 55 0.76 -9.28 2.57
N ASN A 56 0.14 -10.10 1.74
CA ASN A 56 -1.23 -9.89 1.26
C ASN A 56 -2.28 -10.01 2.38
N PHE A 57 -2.03 -10.90 3.36
CA PHE A 57 -2.97 -11.16 4.44
C PHE A 57 -2.82 -10.17 5.61
N TYR A 58 -1.57 -9.81 5.98
CA TYR A 58 -1.31 -8.97 7.16
C TYR A 58 -1.14 -7.49 6.86
N PHE A 59 -0.67 -7.13 5.66
CA PHE A 59 -0.34 -5.73 5.33
C PHE A 59 -1.30 -5.05 4.37
N ARG A 60 -2.22 -5.80 3.73
CA ARG A 60 -3.30 -5.14 3.02
C ARG A 60 -4.38 -4.75 4.01
N PRO A 61 -4.75 -3.45 4.09
CA PRO A 61 -5.92 -3.05 4.84
C PRO A 61 -7.13 -3.81 4.27
N PRO A 62 -8.05 -4.30 5.12
CA PRO A 62 -9.26 -4.94 4.64
C PRO A 62 -10.00 -3.97 3.71
N PRO A 63 -10.58 -4.46 2.61
CA PRO A 63 -11.42 -3.63 1.77
C PRO A 63 -12.55 -3.04 2.64
N ILE A 64 -12.82 -1.75 2.47
CA ILE A 64 -13.96 -1.11 3.14
C ILE A 64 -15.21 -1.76 2.54
N GLU A 65 -15.94 -2.51 3.37
CA GLU A 65 -17.22 -3.06 2.97
C GLU A 65 -18.21 -1.89 2.78
N PRO A 66 -19.04 -1.87 1.73
CA PRO A 66 -20.04 -0.83 1.56
C PRO A 66 -21.11 -0.91 2.65
N ALA A 67 -21.60 0.26 3.09
CA ALA A 67 -22.73 0.33 3.99
C ALA A 67 -24.01 -0.19 3.30
N SER A 68 -24.81 -0.95 4.04
CA SER A 68 -26.09 -1.43 3.52
C SER A 68 -27.18 -0.38 3.72
N VAL A 69 -27.74 0.14 2.63
CA VAL A 69 -28.85 1.10 2.69
C VAL A 69 -30.06 0.52 3.42
N GLU A 70 -30.26 -0.80 3.36
CA GLU A 70 -31.36 -1.49 4.05
C GLU A 70 -31.19 -1.55 5.57
N LYS A 71 -29.96 -1.41 6.07
CA LYS A 71 -29.64 -1.40 7.50
C LYS A 71 -29.58 0.00 8.09
N MET A 72 -29.74 1.03 7.28
CA MET A 72 -29.67 2.40 7.77
C MET A 72 -30.79 2.71 8.76
N ALA A 73 -30.41 3.29 9.89
CA ALA A 73 -31.35 3.72 10.91
C ALA A 73 -32.31 4.84 10.41
N TYR A 74 -31.84 5.64 9.46
CA TYR A 74 -32.58 6.71 8.80
C TYR A 74 -32.39 6.61 7.29
N PRO A 75 -33.42 6.93 6.48
CA PRO A 75 -33.28 6.95 5.03
C PRO A 75 -32.25 8.01 4.60
N LEU A 76 -31.51 7.70 3.54
CA LEU A 76 -30.56 8.67 2.97
C LEU A 76 -31.33 9.92 2.52
N PRO A 77 -30.86 11.13 2.89
CA PRO A 77 -31.41 12.37 2.36
C PRO A 77 -31.26 12.47 0.84
N ASP A 78 -32.16 13.17 0.16
CA ASP A 78 -32.06 13.48 -1.27
C ASP A 78 -30.82 14.32 -1.61
N LYS A 79 -30.31 15.08 -0.63
CA LYS A 79 -29.09 15.87 -0.76
C LYS A 79 -27.86 15.02 -0.34
N PRO A 80 -26.66 15.32 -0.87
CA PRO A 80 -25.44 14.76 -0.34
C PRO A 80 -25.36 14.94 1.18
N SER A 81 -25.17 13.85 1.91
CA SER A 81 -25.14 13.82 3.37
C SER A 81 -23.77 13.40 3.88
N ILE A 82 -23.21 14.16 4.83
CA ILE A 82 -21.84 13.98 5.32
C ILE A 82 -21.85 13.94 6.84
N ALA A 83 -21.19 12.92 7.41
CA ALA A 83 -20.73 12.92 8.80
C ALA A 83 -19.22 13.23 8.84
N VAL A 84 -18.84 14.21 9.64
CA VAL A 84 -17.43 14.51 9.91
C VAL A 84 -17.07 13.86 11.23
N LEU A 85 -16.26 12.82 11.21
CA LEU A 85 -15.78 12.17 12.42
C LEU A 85 -14.75 13.02 13.14
N PRO A 86 -14.66 12.96 14.48
CA PRO A 86 -13.60 13.61 15.22
C PRO A 86 -12.24 13.16 14.70
N PHE A 87 -11.42 14.13 14.32
CA PHE A 87 -10.06 13.84 13.83
C PHE A 87 -9.24 13.24 14.95
N ALA A 88 -8.37 12.29 14.61
CA ALA A 88 -7.48 11.67 15.58
C ALA A 88 -6.30 12.60 15.90
N ASN A 89 -6.01 12.77 17.18
CA ASN A 89 -4.77 13.41 17.61
C ASN A 89 -3.61 12.42 17.48
N MET A 90 -2.69 12.70 16.56
CA MET A 90 -1.46 11.92 16.33
C MET A 90 -0.22 12.65 16.85
N SER A 91 -0.41 13.69 17.68
CA SER A 91 0.66 14.41 18.34
C SER A 91 1.09 13.67 19.61
N ASP A 92 2.34 13.86 20.02
CA ASP A 92 2.87 13.29 21.28
C ASP A 92 2.29 13.95 22.54
N ASP A 93 1.55 15.06 22.36
CA ASP A 93 0.95 15.85 23.43
C ASP A 93 -0.57 15.64 23.51
N PRO A 94 -1.08 14.98 24.56
CA PRO A 94 -2.51 14.80 24.77
C PRO A 94 -3.30 16.13 24.88
N GLN A 95 -2.66 17.23 25.30
CA GLN A 95 -3.34 18.53 25.41
C GLN A 95 -3.73 19.11 24.05
N GLN A 96 -3.14 18.61 22.96
CA GLN A 96 -3.56 18.95 21.59
C GLN A 96 -4.95 18.40 21.23
N GLU A 97 -5.52 17.52 22.02
CA GLU A 97 -6.86 16.95 21.78
C GLU A 97 -7.93 18.02 21.64
N TYR A 98 -7.93 19.01 22.53
CA TYR A 98 -8.87 20.14 22.45
C TYR A 98 -8.73 20.92 21.14
N PHE A 99 -7.50 21.12 20.69
CA PHE A 99 -7.23 21.82 19.44
C PHE A 99 -7.72 21.01 18.22
N VAL A 100 -7.52 19.70 18.24
CA VAL A 100 -7.99 18.79 17.16
C VAL A 100 -9.51 18.74 17.11
N ASP A 101 -10.17 18.72 18.26
CA ASP A 101 -11.64 18.84 18.37
C ASP A 101 -12.14 20.17 17.79
N GLY A 102 -11.42 21.26 18.06
CA GLY A 102 -11.70 22.57 17.48
C GLY A 102 -11.67 22.54 15.95
N ILE A 103 -10.61 21.98 15.36
CA ILE A 103 -10.50 21.80 13.90
C ILE A 103 -11.70 21.00 13.35
N THR A 104 -12.07 19.91 14.01
CA THR A 104 -13.23 19.11 13.58
C THR A 104 -14.52 19.93 13.58
N ASN A 105 -14.76 20.70 14.64
CA ASN A 105 -15.93 21.59 14.74
C ASN A 105 -15.92 22.70 13.69
N ASP A 106 -14.76 23.30 13.42
CA ASP A 106 -14.59 24.30 12.38
C ASP A 106 -14.92 23.76 11.00
N ILE A 107 -14.51 22.53 10.70
CA ILE A 107 -14.85 21.83 9.44
C ILE A 107 -16.36 21.62 9.36
N ILE A 108 -17.01 21.11 10.43
CA ILE A 108 -18.47 20.92 10.48
C ILE A 108 -19.19 22.26 10.23
N THR A 109 -18.74 23.31 10.89
CA THR A 109 -19.31 24.65 10.77
C THR A 109 -19.18 25.17 9.33
N ALA A 110 -17.98 25.11 8.76
CA ALA A 110 -17.73 25.56 7.40
C ALA A 110 -18.55 24.78 6.36
N LEU A 111 -18.67 23.47 6.52
CA LEU A 111 -19.50 22.64 5.63
C LEU A 111 -21.00 22.95 5.79
N SER A 112 -21.46 23.33 6.97
CA SER A 112 -22.84 23.64 7.25
C SER A 112 -23.34 24.93 6.58
N GLU A 113 -22.42 25.77 6.10
CA GLU A 113 -22.78 26.98 5.30
C GLU A 113 -23.32 26.60 3.91
N PHE A 114 -23.00 25.39 3.41
CA PHE A 114 -23.45 24.92 2.10
C PHE A 114 -24.85 24.31 2.16
N LYS A 115 -25.87 25.05 1.77
CA LYS A 115 -27.30 24.65 1.84
C LYS A 115 -27.66 23.39 1.01
N PHE A 116 -26.82 23.03 0.08
CA PHE A 116 -27.01 21.82 -0.76
C PHE A 116 -26.43 20.56 -0.17
N ILE A 117 -25.77 20.63 0.98
CA ILE A 117 -25.20 19.48 1.71
C ILE A 117 -25.96 19.32 3.03
N PHE A 118 -26.27 18.09 3.40
CA PHE A 118 -26.77 17.74 4.71
C PHE A 118 -25.60 17.34 5.62
N ILE A 119 -25.38 18.08 6.70
CA ILE A 119 -24.29 17.83 7.63
C ILE A 119 -24.84 17.29 8.95
N ILE A 120 -24.25 16.21 9.45
CA ILE A 120 -24.57 15.68 10.77
C ILE A 120 -24.07 16.62 11.85
N ALA A 121 -24.91 16.81 12.87
CA ALA A 121 -24.57 17.64 14.02
C ALA A 121 -23.30 17.16 14.72
N SER A 122 -22.48 18.10 15.18
CA SER A 122 -21.23 17.82 15.89
C SER A 122 -21.40 16.82 17.06
N THR A 123 -22.46 17.01 17.87
CA THR A 123 -22.74 16.11 19.02
C THR A 123 -22.92 14.64 18.62
N SER A 124 -23.58 14.37 17.48
CA SER A 124 -23.77 13.02 16.95
C SER A 124 -22.45 12.44 16.42
N SER A 125 -21.67 13.25 15.71
CA SER A 125 -20.36 12.85 15.22
C SER A 125 -19.37 12.56 16.36
N PHE A 126 -19.38 13.39 17.41
CA PHE A 126 -18.49 13.23 18.57
C PHE A 126 -18.83 12.01 19.46
N ALA A 127 -20.01 11.39 19.29
CA ALA A 127 -20.31 10.10 19.92
C ALA A 127 -19.34 8.98 19.51
N TYR A 128 -18.65 9.15 18.39
CA TYR A 128 -17.64 8.18 17.89
C TYR A 128 -16.21 8.51 18.32
N LYS A 129 -16.01 9.58 19.07
CA LYS A 129 -14.67 9.99 19.49
C LYS A 129 -13.96 8.88 20.28
N GLY A 130 -12.73 8.56 19.85
CA GLY A 130 -11.89 7.54 20.48
C GLY A 130 -12.38 6.10 20.31
N LYS A 131 -13.42 5.87 19.53
CA LYS A 131 -13.94 4.53 19.28
C LYS A 131 -13.39 4.00 17.94
N PRO A 132 -12.94 2.74 17.88
CA PRO A 132 -12.64 2.07 16.64
C PRO A 132 -13.97 1.70 15.95
N VAL A 133 -14.43 2.53 15.04
CA VAL A 133 -15.67 2.32 14.28
C VAL A 133 -15.38 2.16 12.80
N LYS A 134 -16.20 1.37 12.13
CA LYS A 134 -16.14 1.26 10.69
C LYS A 134 -16.97 2.35 10.05
N VAL A 135 -16.49 2.91 8.94
CA VAL A 135 -17.17 3.96 8.19
C VAL A 135 -18.59 3.57 7.79
N GLN A 136 -18.82 2.30 7.42
CA GLN A 136 -20.13 1.79 7.10
C GLN A 136 -21.08 1.78 8.30
N GLU A 137 -20.59 1.43 9.50
CA GLU A 137 -21.39 1.46 10.72
C GLU A 137 -21.86 2.88 11.03
N VAL A 138 -20.97 3.86 10.91
CA VAL A 138 -21.30 5.28 11.06
C VAL A 138 -22.36 5.72 10.05
N SER A 139 -22.21 5.29 8.80
CA SER A 139 -23.14 5.59 7.72
C SER A 139 -24.52 4.97 7.99
N GLU A 140 -24.58 3.72 8.43
CA GLU A 140 -25.82 3.00 8.76
C GLU A 140 -26.53 3.61 9.96
N GLU A 141 -25.78 3.98 11.02
CA GLU A 141 -26.36 4.57 12.24
C GLU A 141 -26.84 6.01 12.05
N LEU A 142 -26.13 6.83 11.27
CA LEU A 142 -26.45 8.24 11.07
C LEU A 142 -27.29 8.51 9.81
N GLY A 143 -27.50 7.53 8.94
CA GLY A 143 -28.22 7.70 7.68
C GLY A 143 -27.50 8.65 6.73
N VAL A 144 -26.17 8.56 6.60
CA VAL A 144 -25.36 9.42 5.73
C VAL A 144 -24.63 8.61 4.66
N ARG A 145 -24.47 9.25 3.50
CA ARG A 145 -23.74 8.65 2.39
C ARG A 145 -22.24 8.80 2.53
N TYR A 146 -21.77 9.96 2.97
CA TYR A 146 -20.36 10.28 2.99
C TYR A 146 -19.86 10.42 4.43
N VAL A 147 -18.63 9.96 4.64
CA VAL A 147 -17.92 10.13 5.91
C VAL A 147 -16.60 10.83 5.63
N LEU A 148 -16.34 11.92 6.33
CA LEU A 148 -15.08 12.61 6.37
C LEU A 148 -14.37 12.24 7.66
N GLU A 149 -13.17 11.71 7.54
CA GLU A 149 -12.30 11.38 8.68
C GLU A 149 -10.89 11.89 8.46
N GLY A 150 -10.10 11.96 9.53
CA GLY A 150 -8.74 12.43 9.41
C GLY A 150 -7.95 12.39 10.70
N SER A 151 -6.76 12.94 10.63
CA SER A 151 -5.85 13.06 11.77
C SER A 151 -5.08 14.37 11.73
N VAL A 152 -4.72 14.86 12.92
CA VAL A 152 -3.87 16.03 13.10
C VAL A 152 -2.64 15.61 13.91
N GLN A 153 -1.48 15.94 13.41
CA GLN A 153 -0.21 15.76 14.08
C GLN A 153 0.51 17.10 14.20
N ARG A 154 0.85 17.50 15.41
CA ARG A 154 1.70 18.66 15.66
C ARG A 154 3.04 18.23 16.23
N THR A 155 4.10 18.70 15.62
CA THR A 155 5.49 18.46 16.08
C THR A 155 6.22 19.80 16.07
N GLY A 156 6.37 20.43 17.24
CA GLY A 156 6.91 21.78 17.36
C GLY A 156 6.05 22.80 16.61
N ASP A 157 6.67 23.50 15.66
CA ASP A 157 6.01 24.53 14.84
C ASP A 157 5.46 23.95 13.50
N ARG A 158 5.43 22.65 13.34
CA ARG A 158 4.85 22.01 12.16
C ARG A 158 3.54 21.29 12.51
N MET A 159 2.55 21.48 11.67
CA MET A 159 1.26 20.80 11.75
C MET A 159 1.00 20.05 10.46
N ARG A 160 0.66 18.78 10.60
CA ARG A 160 0.22 17.92 9.50
C ARG A 160 -1.22 17.52 9.73
N ILE A 161 -2.04 17.73 8.72
CA ILE A 161 -3.44 17.31 8.70
C ILE A 161 -3.60 16.33 7.54
N ASN A 162 -4.08 15.14 7.84
CA ASN A 162 -4.56 14.19 6.83
C ASN A 162 -6.08 14.20 6.88
N ALA A 163 -6.72 14.26 5.73
CA ALA A 163 -8.17 14.20 5.62
C ALA A 163 -8.56 13.32 4.45
N GLN A 164 -9.64 12.56 4.60
CA GLN A 164 -10.16 11.70 3.54
C GLN A 164 -11.67 11.66 3.57
N LEU A 165 -12.28 11.71 2.38
CA LEU A 165 -13.71 11.59 2.17
C LEU A 165 -14.02 10.25 1.54
N ILE A 166 -14.92 9.50 2.17
CA ILE A 166 -15.29 8.14 1.79
C ILE A 166 -16.78 8.13 1.44
N ASP A 167 -17.13 7.54 0.29
CA ASP A 167 -18.51 7.14 0.00
C ASP A 167 -18.74 5.80 0.72
N ALA A 168 -19.42 5.84 1.87
CA ALA A 168 -19.65 4.69 2.70
C ALA A 168 -20.56 3.64 2.03
N THR A 169 -21.44 4.07 1.10
CA THR A 169 -22.35 3.16 0.38
C THR A 169 -21.63 2.33 -0.69
N THR A 170 -20.46 2.77 -1.14
CA THR A 170 -19.64 2.05 -2.12
C THR A 170 -18.30 1.58 -1.55
N GLY A 171 -17.93 2.05 -0.36
CA GLY A 171 -16.62 1.79 0.25
C GLY A 171 -15.45 2.47 -0.50
N LYS A 172 -15.72 3.47 -1.34
CA LYS A 172 -14.69 4.14 -2.15
C LYS A 172 -14.20 5.42 -1.49
N HIS A 173 -12.88 5.58 -1.44
CA HIS A 173 -12.28 6.87 -1.16
C HIS A 173 -12.50 7.78 -2.37
N LEU A 174 -13.22 8.89 -2.15
CA LEU A 174 -13.47 9.89 -3.19
C LEU A 174 -12.32 10.89 -3.25
N TRP A 175 -11.74 11.18 -2.10
CA TRP A 175 -10.68 12.16 -1.96
C TRP A 175 -9.86 11.84 -0.71
N ALA A 176 -8.55 12.05 -0.79
CA ALA A 176 -7.64 12.00 0.35
C ALA A 176 -6.51 12.99 0.12
N GLU A 177 -6.20 13.81 1.11
CA GLU A 177 -5.15 14.81 1.00
C GLU A 177 -4.44 15.03 2.33
N ARG A 178 -3.18 15.46 2.21
CA ARG A 178 -2.32 15.80 3.32
C ARG A 178 -1.89 17.26 3.21
N TYR A 179 -2.10 17.99 4.28
CA TYR A 179 -1.71 19.38 4.43
C TYR A 179 -0.59 19.49 5.44
N ASP A 180 0.57 20.00 5.02
CA ASP A 180 1.67 20.36 5.89
C ASP A 180 1.71 21.89 6.02
N ARG A 181 1.64 22.40 7.24
CA ARG A 181 1.62 23.84 7.54
C ARG A 181 2.54 24.17 8.70
N GLU A 182 3.04 25.40 8.72
CA GLU A 182 3.68 25.96 9.90
C GLU A 182 2.60 26.43 10.89
N ALA A 183 2.68 25.95 12.13
CA ALA A 183 1.81 26.42 13.19
C ALA A 183 2.39 27.76 13.69
N LYS A 184 1.93 28.87 13.12
CA LYS A 184 2.27 30.20 13.66
C LYS A 184 1.70 30.32 15.08
N ARG A 185 2.55 30.79 16.01
CA ARG A 185 2.14 31.15 17.37
C ARG A 185 1.23 32.35 17.36
#